data_128f214e9f61bbf3f75c4a811a41a2c1
#
_entry.id   128f214e9f61bbf3f75c4a811a41a2c1
#
_cell.length_a   1.000
_cell.length_b   1.000
_cell.length_c   1.000
_cell.angle_alpha   90.00
_cell.angle_beta   90.00
_cell.angle_gamma   90.00
#
_symmetry.space_group_name_H-M   'P 1'
#
loop_
_entity.id
_entity.type
_entity.pdbx_description
1 polymer ?
#
loop_
_entity_poly.entity_id
_entity_poly.type
_entity_poly.pdbx_seq_one_letter_code
_entity_poly.pdbx_strand_id
1 'polypeptide(L)'
;MKAMRESPRRLLAPFALLAALSACVRYHPRPLSPRRSAAAFQTRRLDDAKLRVFLSDYGRAPKHWPKRHWNLGDLILVALYESPELAVQRARWQVARAHVITAGERPNPRVGFLSQHHSMAPEGVLPWTLGFSFDIPIETAGKRGDRIQKAEALADAARFQVGETAWQVRVRVRQRFLDLWATTEQARLLKTQAQLRERLLKLVEQRFAAGENSAFAFNSIRLGWRRTQMTLSATEAHVARARAALAQSLGLPLGAIAGLHFDFTNMNHPFAGQYPPLTTLERVALRHRLDLQAALARYSAAEDALKLEIAKQYPDVHLGPGYEWEEGDNRWSLGFSISLPLLNQNQGPIAEAKARVVAAAATFTALQARVIGQVSQATTGYRGALKTLQVTGGLFEAQRKSQRLFEQRFATGKIGLVTLLKERLAFFAAARDRLIALQQAQQALGALEEALQYPFAKSFSLMPAMRHPSPSSLRHTHS
;
A
#
# COMPACT_ATOMS: atom_id res chain seq x y z
N MET A 1 25.76 74.89 -24.71
CA MET A 1 26.10 73.53 -24.23
C MET A 1 25.25 73.21 -23.02
N LYS A 2 24.15 72.44 -23.18
CA LYS A 2 23.35 71.90 -22.10
C LYS A 2 23.39 70.38 -22.30
N ALA A 3 24.14 69.64 -21.45
CA ALA A 3 24.19 68.21 -21.49
C ALA A 3 22.88 67.62 -20.97
N MET A 4 22.19 66.88 -21.81
CA MET A 4 21.04 66.04 -21.43
C MET A 4 21.54 64.89 -20.52
N ARG A 5 21.18 64.94 -19.26
CA ARG A 5 21.33 63.86 -18.31
C ARG A 5 20.28 62.77 -18.68
N GLU A 6 20.70 61.76 -19.42
CA GLU A 6 19.90 60.57 -19.64
C GLU A 6 19.76 59.82 -18.30
N SER A 7 18.52 59.60 -17.87
CA SER A 7 18.19 58.93 -16.64
C SER A 7 18.46 57.39 -16.74
N PRO A 8 19.11 56.76 -15.74
CA PRO A 8 19.49 55.34 -15.77
C PRO A 8 18.27 54.38 -15.77
N ARG A 9 17.05 54.91 -15.73
CA ARG A 9 15.80 54.11 -15.70
C ARG A 9 15.48 53.36 -16.98
N ARG A 10 16.04 53.77 -18.15
CA ARG A 10 15.76 53.16 -19.46
C ARG A 10 16.47 51.84 -19.71
N LEU A 11 17.53 51.50 -18.94
CA LEU A 11 18.29 50.26 -19.08
C LEU A 11 17.81 49.10 -18.15
N LEU A 12 16.91 49.39 -17.21
CA LEU A 12 16.41 48.37 -16.25
C LEU A 12 15.32 47.45 -16.86
N ALA A 13 14.55 47.92 -17.82
CA ALA A 13 13.46 47.13 -18.42
C ALA A 13 13.95 45.91 -19.23
N PRO A 14 14.96 45.99 -20.12
CA PRO A 14 15.47 44.83 -20.83
C PRO A 14 16.18 43.82 -19.91
N PHE A 15 16.82 44.29 -18.83
CA PHE A 15 17.45 43.41 -17.84
C PHE A 15 16.42 42.62 -17.04
N ALA A 16 15.28 43.19 -16.68
CA ALA A 16 14.19 42.52 -16.00
C ALA A 16 13.56 41.40 -16.87
N LEU A 17 13.42 41.68 -18.19
CA LEU A 17 12.90 40.68 -19.14
C LEU A 17 13.88 39.51 -19.36
N LEU A 18 15.18 39.78 -19.44
CA LEU A 18 16.21 38.75 -19.53
C LEU A 18 16.30 37.90 -18.24
N ALA A 19 16.16 38.51 -17.06
CA ALA A 19 16.13 37.82 -15.78
C ALA A 19 14.91 36.89 -15.62
N ALA A 20 13.74 37.29 -16.14
CA ALA A 20 12.53 36.46 -16.17
C ALA A 20 12.67 35.22 -17.05
N LEU A 21 13.41 35.31 -18.16
CA LEU A 21 13.69 34.19 -19.08
C LEU A 21 14.72 33.20 -18.49
N SER A 22 15.59 33.63 -17.59
CA SER A 22 16.59 32.75 -16.92
C SER A 22 15.98 31.85 -15.83
N ALA A 23 14.78 32.16 -15.35
CA ALA A 23 14.06 31.37 -14.34
C ALA A 23 13.31 30.14 -14.92
N CYS A 24 13.36 29.92 -16.24
CA CYS A 24 12.70 28.78 -16.86
C CYS A 24 13.40 27.47 -16.53
N VAL A 25 12.66 26.52 -15.97
CA VAL A 25 13.15 25.16 -15.70
C VAL A 25 13.48 24.46 -17.01
N ARG A 26 14.70 23.95 -17.15
CA ARG A 26 15.10 23.18 -18.35
C ARG A 26 14.78 21.69 -18.16
N TYR A 27 14.28 21.09 -19.23
CA TYR A 27 14.05 19.66 -19.24
C TYR A 27 15.37 18.88 -19.23
N HIS A 28 15.50 17.98 -18.26
CA HIS A 28 16.60 17.01 -18.18
C HIS A 28 16.02 15.61 -18.38
N PRO A 29 16.37 14.90 -19.47
CA PRO A 29 15.86 13.55 -19.71
C PRO A 29 16.36 12.59 -18.64
N ARG A 30 15.45 11.78 -18.12
CA ARG A 30 15.74 10.69 -17.17
C ARG A 30 15.32 9.36 -17.80
N PRO A 31 16.12 8.79 -18.73
CA PRO A 31 15.75 7.57 -19.42
C PRO A 31 15.68 6.39 -18.45
N LEU A 32 14.59 5.64 -18.50
CA LEU A 32 14.43 4.40 -17.78
C LEU A 32 15.15 3.28 -18.51
N SER A 33 16.09 2.59 -17.83
CA SER A 33 16.79 1.44 -18.40
C SER A 33 16.27 0.15 -17.77
N PRO A 34 15.56 -0.73 -18.52
CA PRO A 34 15.08 -2.01 -18.01
C PRO A 34 16.19 -2.91 -17.46
N ARG A 35 17.36 -2.90 -18.09
CA ARG A 35 18.53 -3.66 -17.62
C ARG A 35 19.01 -3.16 -16.25
N ARG A 36 19.13 -1.84 -16.06
CA ARG A 36 19.58 -1.26 -14.78
C ARG A 36 18.56 -1.51 -13.66
N SER A 37 17.28 -1.36 -13.96
CA SER A 37 16.23 -1.60 -12.94
C SER A 37 16.16 -3.08 -12.54
N ALA A 38 16.30 -4.01 -13.49
CA ALA A 38 16.36 -5.44 -13.19
C ALA A 38 17.62 -5.79 -12.36
N ALA A 39 18.81 -5.27 -12.75
CA ALA A 39 20.03 -5.47 -11.99
C ALA A 39 19.91 -4.91 -10.55
N ALA A 40 19.36 -3.71 -10.40
CA ALA A 40 19.12 -3.11 -9.08
C ALA A 40 18.18 -3.95 -8.21
N PHE A 41 17.17 -4.60 -8.78
CA PHE A 41 16.33 -5.55 -8.07
C PHE A 41 17.10 -6.79 -7.62
N GLN A 42 17.93 -7.37 -8.50
CA GLN A 42 18.71 -8.58 -8.22
C GLN A 42 19.81 -8.37 -7.15
N THR A 43 20.27 -7.15 -6.97
CA THR A 43 21.29 -6.79 -5.96
C THR A 43 20.71 -6.49 -4.57
N ARG A 44 19.39 -6.45 -4.42
CA ARG A 44 18.75 -6.21 -3.13
C ARG A 44 19.11 -7.29 -2.12
N ARG A 45 19.47 -6.89 -0.91
CA ARG A 45 19.89 -7.79 0.19
C ARG A 45 19.35 -7.29 1.52
N LEU A 46 19.29 -8.19 2.49
CA LEU A 46 18.85 -7.90 3.86
C LEU A 46 20.00 -7.40 4.76
N ASP A 47 21.21 -7.32 4.26
CA ASP A 47 22.39 -6.79 4.95
C ASP A 47 22.68 -5.31 4.62
N ASP A 48 21.80 -4.62 3.90
CA ASP A 48 21.94 -3.20 3.55
C ASP A 48 21.95 -2.32 4.81
N ALA A 49 22.95 -1.41 4.89
CA ALA A 49 23.11 -0.47 5.99
C ALA A 49 21.91 0.49 6.13
N LYS A 50 21.28 0.90 5.03
CA LYS A 50 20.09 1.76 5.04
C LYS A 50 18.89 1.03 5.63
N LEU A 51 18.71 -0.26 5.33
CA LEU A 51 17.70 -1.09 5.95
C LEU A 51 17.90 -1.19 7.47
N ARG A 52 19.17 -1.32 7.94
CA ARG A 52 19.49 -1.31 9.37
C ARG A 52 19.01 -0.04 10.06
N VAL A 53 19.29 1.13 9.47
CA VAL A 53 18.84 2.43 9.99
C VAL A 53 17.33 2.47 10.05
N PHE A 54 16.65 2.10 8.96
CA PHE A 54 15.19 2.05 8.90
C PHE A 54 14.60 1.16 10.00
N LEU A 55 15.14 -0.05 10.23
CA LEU A 55 14.68 -0.93 11.31
C LEU A 55 14.87 -0.30 12.69
N SER A 56 15.98 0.44 12.88
CA SER A 56 16.28 1.14 14.14
C SER A 56 15.29 2.26 14.43
N ASP A 57 14.89 3.02 13.41
CA ASP A 57 13.90 4.11 13.51
C ASP A 57 12.51 3.60 13.96
N TYR A 58 12.22 2.31 13.68
CA TYR A 58 11.00 1.64 14.12
C TYR A 58 11.17 0.84 15.43
N GLY A 59 12.22 1.11 16.22
CA GLY A 59 12.47 0.46 17.50
C GLY A 59 12.87 -1.02 17.38
N ARG A 60 13.34 -1.45 16.20
CA ARG A 60 13.77 -2.81 15.89
C ARG A 60 15.27 -2.91 15.62
N ALA A 61 16.06 -2.10 16.34
CA ALA A 61 17.52 -2.11 16.20
C ALA A 61 18.07 -3.52 16.44
N PRO A 62 18.71 -4.16 15.46
CA PRO A 62 19.29 -5.48 15.66
C PRO A 62 20.60 -5.36 16.46
N LYS A 63 20.73 -6.24 17.50
CA LYS A 63 21.96 -6.31 18.31
C LYS A 63 23.19 -6.69 17.49
N HIS A 64 23.00 -7.52 16.46
CA HIS A 64 24.03 -7.97 15.52
C HIS A 64 23.58 -7.75 14.08
N TRP A 65 24.48 -7.26 13.22
CA TRP A 65 24.23 -7.07 11.80
C TRP A 65 25.36 -7.72 10.97
N PRO A 66 25.04 -8.49 9.93
CA PRO A 66 23.70 -8.80 9.41
C PRO A 66 22.91 -9.74 10.33
N LYS A 67 21.58 -9.56 10.35
CA LYS A 67 20.66 -10.33 11.17
C LYS A 67 20.45 -11.73 10.58
N ARG A 68 20.53 -12.80 11.40
CA ARG A 68 20.34 -14.18 10.95
C ARG A 68 18.92 -14.72 11.19
N HIS A 69 18.28 -14.27 12.25
CA HIS A 69 16.94 -14.72 12.65
C HIS A 69 15.92 -13.61 12.40
N TRP A 70 14.91 -13.90 11.60
CA TRP A 70 13.91 -12.94 11.17
C TRP A 70 12.51 -13.37 11.62
N ASN A 71 11.83 -12.54 12.40
CA ASN A 71 10.44 -12.74 12.77
C ASN A 71 9.50 -12.00 11.82
N LEU A 72 8.19 -12.29 11.90
CA LEU A 72 7.16 -11.65 11.05
C LEU A 72 7.23 -10.12 11.10
N GLY A 73 7.47 -9.56 12.29
CA GLY A 73 7.50 -8.12 12.46
C GLY A 73 8.63 -7.44 11.69
N ASP A 74 9.81 -8.01 11.76
CA ASP A 74 10.96 -7.51 11.00
C ASP A 74 10.75 -7.61 9.50
N LEU A 75 10.17 -8.73 9.03
CA LEU A 75 9.88 -8.96 7.61
C LEU A 75 8.82 -8.00 7.07
N ILE A 76 7.83 -7.64 7.88
CA ILE A 76 6.87 -6.59 7.48
C ILE A 76 7.58 -5.25 7.28
N LEU A 77 8.49 -4.86 8.16
CA LEU A 77 9.26 -3.62 7.98
C LEU A 77 10.16 -3.67 6.73
N VAL A 78 10.80 -4.81 6.47
CA VAL A 78 11.55 -5.03 5.22
C VAL A 78 10.65 -4.81 4.01
N ALA A 79 9.46 -5.40 4.00
CA ALA A 79 8.52 -5.25 2.90
C ALA A 79 8.04 -3.79 2.74
N LEU A 80 7.81 -3.06 3.83
CA LEU A 80 7.45 -1.64 3.77
C LEU A 80 8.59 -0.76 3.25
N TYR A 81 9.85 -1.18 3.45
CA TYR A 81 11.02 -0.51 2.91
C TYR A 81 11.21 -0.81 1.41
N GLU A 82 11.11 -2.10 1.02
CA GLU A 82 11.45 -2.59 -0.31
C GLU A 82 10.28 -2.65 -1.30
N SER A 83 9.02 -2.47 -0.84
CA SER A 83 7.83 -2.66 -1.68
C SER A 83 7.77 -1.72 -2.88
N PRO A 84 7.81 -2.25 -4.12
CA PRO A 84 7.62 -1.42 -5.31
C PRO A 84 6.22 -0.81 -5.40
N GLU A 85 5.19 -1.53 -4.94
CA GLU A 85 3.81 -1.05 -4.93
C GLU A 85 3.66 0.18 -4.04
N LEU A 86 4.30 0.17 -2.87
CA LEU A 86 4.29 1.30 -1.95
C LEU A 86 5.05 2.50 -2.53
N ALA A 87 6.16 2.25 -3.24
CA ALA A 87 6.88 3.30 -3.97
C ALA A 87 6.01 3.98 -5.04
N VAL A 88 5.23 3.18 -5.80
CA VAL A 88 4.26 3.71 -6.79
C VAL A 88 3.19 4.58 -6.11
N GLN A 89 2.62 4.13 -4.99
CA GLN A 89 1.58 4.92 -4.30
C GLN A 89 2.15 6.21 -3.68
N ARG A 90 3.37 6.16 -3.14
CA ARG A 90 4.07 7.37 -2.67
C ARG A 90 4.30 8.37 -3.81
N ALA A 91 4.69 7.89 -4.99
CA ALA A 91 4.84 8.74 -6.17
C ALA A 91 3.50 9.36 -6.62
N ARG A 92 2.41 8.59 -6.62
CA ARG A 92 1.05 9.10 -6.91
C ARG A 92 0.62 10.17 -5.91
N TRP A 93 0.90 9.97 -4.63
CA TRP A 93 0.64 11.00 -3.62
C TRP A 93 1.46 12.27 -3.87
N GLN A 94 2.73 12.16 -4.29
CA GLN A 94 3.53 13.35 -4.67
C GLN A 94 2.92 14.08 -5.86
N VAL A 95 2.39 13.37 -6.86
CA VAL A 95 1.65 13.97 -7.98
C VAL A 95 0.42 14.73 -7.48
N ALA A 96 -0.37 14.13 -6.58
CA ALA A 96 -1.55 14.78 -6.00
C ALA A 96 -1.17 16.04 -5.19
N ARG A 97 -0.05 15.99 -4.42
CA ARG A 97 0.48 17.18 -3.72
C ARG A 97 0.94 18.28 -4.67
N ALA A 98 1.61 17.91 -5.76
CA ALA A 98 2.00 18.89 -6.77
C ALA A 98 0.78 19.54 -7.44
N HIS A 99 -0.30 18.76 -7.62
CA HIS A 99 -1.55 19.30 -8.16
C HIS A 99 -2.18 20.40 -7.28
N VAL A 100 -1.94 20.40 -5.96
CA VAL A 100 -2.37 21.51 -5.07
C VAL A 100 -1.66 22.81 -5.45
N ILE A 101 -0.38 22.74 -5.84
CA ILE A 101 0.36 23.92 -6.31
C ILE A 101 -0.28 24.46 -7.58
N THR A 102 -0.51 23.59 -8.57
CA THR A 102 -1.18 23.95 -9.84
C THR A 102 -2.58 24.52 -9.62
N ALA A 103 -3.35 23.93 -8.69
CA ALA A 103 -4.68 24.46 -8.35
C ALA A 103 -4.63 25.87 -7.75
N GLY A 104 -3.52 26.21 -7.10
CA GLY A 104 -3.27 27.52 -6.51
C GLY A 104 -2.69 28.56 -7.47
N GLU A 105 -2.32 28.18 -8.69
CA GLU A 105 -1.78 29.13 -9.66
C GLU A 105 -2.82 30.16 -10.07
N ARG A 106 -2.36 31.40 -10.24
CA ARG A 106 -3.16 32.47 -10.80
C ARG A 106 -2.98 32.51 -12.32
N PRO A 107 -4.01 32.88 -13.09
CA PRO A 107 -3.85 33.05 -14.51
C PRO A 107 -2.86 34.20 -14.82
N ASN A 108 -2.00 33.98 -15.81
CA ASN A 108 -1.02 34.96 -16.20
C ASN A 108 -1.70 36.12 -16.97
N PRO A 109 -1.25 37.39 -16.81
CA PRO A 109 -1.64 38.46 -17.63
C PRO A 109 -1.19 38.22 -19.07
N ARG A 110 -2.01 38.69 -20.02
CA ARG A 110 -1.68 38.70 -21.45
C ARG A 110 -1.24 40.10 -21.88
N VAL A 111 -0.26 40.17 -22.77
CA VAL A 111 0.18 41.41 -23.38
C VAL A 111 -0.14 41.33 -24.86
N GLY A 112 -0.89 42.30 -25.37
CA GLY A 112 -1.15 42.51 -26.80
C GLY A 112 -0.28 43.65 -27.31
N PHE A 113 0.22 43.51 -28.52
CA PHE A 113 0.87 44.59 -29.28
C PHE A 113 0.04 44.86 -30.52
N LEU A 114 -0.28 46.13 -30.73
CA LEU A 114 -1.01 46.63 -31.88
C LEU A 114 -0.05 47.46 -32.73
N SER A 115 -0.01 47.18 -34.03
CA SER A 115 0.67 48.02 -35.03
C SER A 115 -0.26 48.13 -36.24
N GLN A 116 -0.74 49.32 -36.52
CA GLN A 116 -1.63 49.64 -37.66
C GLN A 116 -1.00 50.69 -38.51
N HIS A 117 -1.16 50.58 -39.83
CA HIS A 117 -0.75 51.56 -40.81
C HIS A 117 -1.98 52.09 -41.50
N HIS A 118 -2.16 53.44 -41.48
CA HIS A 118 -3.26 54.13 -42.11
C HIS A 118 -2.85 54.51 -43.53
N SER A 119 -3.44 53.91 -44.56
CA SER A 119 -3.12 54.13 -45.96
C SER A 119 -3.62 55.48 -46.49
N MET A 120 -4.51 56.13 -45.76
CA MET A 120 -5.07 57.45 -46.11
C MET A 120 -4.86 58.43 -44.95
N ALA A 121 -3.64 58.55 -44.44
CA ALA A 121 -3.34 59.54 -43.42
C ALA A 121 -3.29 60.97 -44.06
N PRO A 122 -3.81 62.05 -43.39
CA PRO A 122 -3.68 63.41 -43.81
C PRO A 122 -2.22 63.85 -43.94
N GLU A 123 -1.93 64.79 -44.82
CA GLU A 123 -0.59 65.40 -44.99
C GLU A 123 -0.06 65.90 -43.63
N GLY A 124 1.12 65.53 -43.25
CA GLY A 124 1.78 65.93 -41.98
C GLY A 124 1.49 65.05 -40.77
N VAL A 125 0.64 64.07 -40.90
CA VAL A 125 0.34 63.10 -39.81
C VAL A 125 1.08 61.76 -40.03
N LEU A 126 1.69 61.22 -39.00
CA LEU A 126 2.34 59.94 -39.09
C LEU A 126 1.32 58.79 -39.26
N PRO A 127 1.44 57.96 -40.33
CA PRO A 127 0.42 56.99 -40.70
C PRO A 127 0.43 55.73 -39.84
N TRP A 128 1.01 55.74 -38.66
CA TRP A 128 1.16 54.59 -37.80
C TRP A 128 0.47 54.78 -36.46
N THR A 129 -0.30 53.75 -36.04
CA THR A 129 -0.77 53.57 -34.69
C THR A 129 0.02 52.42 -34.07
N LEU A 130 0.65 52.68 -32.94
CA LEU A 130 1.38 51.70 -32.16
C LEU A 130 0.80 51.61 -30.76
N GLY A 131 0.47 50.39 -30.28
CA GLY A 131 -0.15 50.25 -28.98
C GLY A 131 0.27 48.98 -28.23
N PHE A 132 0.13 49.08 -26.94
CA PHE A 132 0.24 47.92 -26.02
C PHE A 132 -1.02 47.81 -25.18
N SER A 133 -1.57 46.63 -25.08
CA SER A 133 -2.69 46.32 -24.20
C SER A 133 -2.33 45.20 -23.25
N PHE A 134 -2.83 45.31 -22.04
CA PHE A 134 -2.75 44.23 -21.04
C PHE A 134 -4.14 43.68 -20.82
N ASP A 135 -4.21 42.37 -20.58
CA ASP A 135 -5.42 41.67 -20.09
C ASP A 135 -5.03 40.94 -18.81
N ILE A 136 -5.48 41.46 -17.67
CA ILE A 136 -5.18 40.97 -16.34
C ILE A 136 -6.44 40.29 -15.79
N PRO A 137 -6.54 38.96 -15.85
CA PRO A 137 -7.70 38.26 -15.32
C PRO A 137 -7.66 38.22 -13.77
N ILE A 138 -8.76 38.65 -13.18
CA ILE A 138 -9.00 38.61 -11.73
C ILE A 138 -10.09 37.59 -11.46
N GLU A 139 -9.71 36.47 -10.87
CA GLU A 139 -10.66 35.42 -10.46
C GLU A 139 -11.54 35.93 -9.32
N THR A 140 -12.85 35.79 -9.50
CA THR A 140 -13.88 36.19 -8.51
C THR A 140 -14.47 35.01 -7.75
N ALA A 141 -15.37 35.28 -6.80
CA ALA A 141 -16.21 34.30 -6.11
C ALA A 141 -15.45 33.16 -5.40
N GLY A 142 -14.17 33.34 -5.09
CA GLY A 142 -13.41 32.34 -4.34
C GLY A 142 -12.97 31.11 -5.14
N LYS A 143 -13.15 31.08 -6.47
CA LYS A 143 -12.84 29.94 -7.37
C LYS A 143 -11.48 29.30 -7.11
N ARG A 144 -10.45 30.14 -6.89
CA ARG A 144 -9.10 29.67 -6.58
C ARG A 144 -9.07 28.90 -5.25
N GLY A 145 -9.78 29.40 -4.23
CA GLY A 145 -9.88 28.74 -2.93
C GLY A 145 -10.54 27.37 -3.06
N ASP A 146 -11.65 27.26 -3.77
CA ASP A 146 -12.36 26.00 -3.99
C ASP A 146 -11.53 25.00 -4.79
N ARG A 147 -10.74 25.47 -5.79
CA ARG A 147 -9.79 24.63 -6.52
C ARG A 147 -8.73 24.06 -5.60
N ILE A 148 -8.16 24.87 -4.70
CA ILE A 148 -7.15 24.42 -3.73
C ILE A 148 -7.75 23.40 -2.77
N GLN A 149 -8.91 23.68 -2.17
CA GLN A 149 -9.58 22.77 -1.23
C GLN A 149 -9.89 21.42 -1.87
N LYS A 150 -10.43 21.40 -3.08
CA LYS A 150 -10.64 20.20 -3.87
C LYS A 150 -9.34 19.41 -4.07
N ALA A 151 -8.24 20.08 -4.45
CA ALA A 151 -6.95 19.43 -4.67
C ALA A 151 -6.34 18.89 -3.38
N GLU A 152 -6.48 19.61 -2.25
CA GLU A 152 -6.05 19.16 -0.93
C GLU A 152 -6.81 17.91 -0.49
N ALA A 153 -8.14 17.90 -0.64
CA ALA A 153 -8.95 16.72 -0.33
C ALA A 153 -8.55 15.50 -1.18
N LEU A 154 -8.23 15.69 -2.46
CA LEU A 154 -7.70 14.61 -3.32
C LEU A 154 -6.29 14.17 -2.91
N ALA A 155 -5.43 15.08 -2.46
CA ALA A 155 -4.10 14.76 -1.94
C ALA A 155 -4.19 13.97 -0.63
N ASP A 156 -5.15 14.29 0.25
CA ASP A 156 -5.45 13.51 1.44
C ASP A 156 -5.98 12.11 1.11
N ALA A 157 -6.89 11.99 0.14
CA ALA A 157 -7.34 10.69 -0.34
C ALA A 157 -6.17 9.84 -0.85
N ALA A 158 -5.24 10.43 -1.61
CA ALA A 158 -4.03 9.76 -2.09
C ALA A 158 -3.09 9.37 -0.93
N ARG A 159 -2.99 10.19 0.12
CA ARG A 159 -2.23 9.88 1.34
C ARG A 159 -2.80 8.66 2.06
N PHE A 160 -4.11 8.60 2.26
CA PHE A 160 -4.77 7.44 2.85
C PHE A 160 -4.58 6.17 2.01
N GLN A 161 -4.54 6.31 0.68
CA GLN A 161 -4.25 5.20 -0.23
C GLN A 161 -2.82 4.65 -0.07
N VAL A 162 -1.83 5.49 0.27
CA VAL A 162 -0.48 5.01 0.65
C VAL A 162 -0.55 4.15 1.90
N GLY A 163 -1.30 4.57 2.91
CA GLY A 163 -1.50 3.80 4.15
C GLY A 163 -2.24 2.48 3.90
N GLU A 164 -3.29 2.50 3.08
CA GLU A 164 -4.01 1.30 2.64
C GLU A 164 -3.07 0.29 1.97
N THR A 165 -2.24 0.77 1.04
CA THR A 165 -1.26 -0.09 0.37
C THR A 165 -0.22 -0.66 1.35
N ALA A 166 0.23 0.13 2.32
CA ALA A 166 1.13 -0.35 3.36
C ALA A 166 0.47 -1.46 4.20
N TRP A 167 -0.84 -1.33 4.50
CA TRP A 167 -1.60 -2.36 5.19
C TRP A 167 -1.72 -3.63 4.36
N GLN A 168 -2.01 -3.53 3.06
CA GLN A 168 -2.08 -4.66 2.14
C GLN A 168 -0.74 -5.40 2.01
N VAL A 169 0.38 -4.67 1.99
CA VAL A 169 1.73 -5.26 2.03
C VAL A 169 1.92 -6.07 3.32
N ARG A 170 1.54 -5.52 4.49
CA ARG A 170 1.59 -6.22 5.79
C ARG A 170 0.77 -7.52 5.75
N VAL A 171 -0.48 -7.46 5.28
CA VAL A 171 -1.39 -8.62 5.18
C VAL A 171 -0.77 -9.70 4.30
N ARG A 172 -0.26 -9.33 3.14
CA ARG A 172 0.36 -10.27 2.19
C ARG A 172 1.59 -10.95 2.78
N VAL A 173 2.48 -10.19 3.41
CA VAL A 173 3.68 -10.76 4.07
C VAL A 173 3.27 -11.74 5.16
N ARG A 174 2.29 -11.38 6.01
CA ARG A 174 1.77 -12.25 7.06
C ARG A 174 1.22 -13.56 6.50
N GLN A 175 0.43 -13.49 5.43
CA GLN A 175 -0.13 -14.67 4.76
C GLN A 175 0.98 -15.58 4.21
N ARG A 176 1.99 -15.02 3.52
CA ARG A 176 3.11 -15.78 2.96
C ARG A 176 4.03 -16.37 4.03
N PHE A 177 4.23 -15.66 5.12
CA PHE A 177 4.98 -16.14 6.27
C PHE A 177 4.27 -17.30 6.96
N LEU A 178 2.94 -17.21 7.16
CA LEU A 178 2.11 -18.25 7.71
C LEU A 178 2.09 -19.50 6.81
N ASP A 179 2.01 -19.32 5.49
CA ASP A 179 2.06 -20.42 4.53
C ASP A 179 3.40 -21.15 4.56
N LEU A 180 4.51 -20.41 4.61
CA LEU A 180 5.85 -20.99 4.76
C LEU A 180 6.00 -21.76 6.08
N TRP A 181 5.49 -21.23 7.19
CA TRP A 181 5.49 -21.92 8.47
C TRP A 181 4.71 -23.24 8.41
N ALA A 182 3.45 -23.18 7.95
CA ALA A 182 2.56 -24.34 7.92
C ALA A 182 3.11 -25.46 7.02
N THR A 183 3.61 -25.11 5.83
CA THR A 183 4.19 -26.07 4.89
C THR A 183 5.49 -26.66 5.41
N THR A 184 6.33 -25.88 6.10
CA THR A 184 7.57 -26.35 6.73
C THR A 184 7.27 -27.34 7.86
N GLU A 185 6.31 -27.03 8.74
CA GLU A 185 5.90 -27.93 9.82
C GLU A 185 5.24 -29.21 9.27
N GLN A 186 4.44 -29.10 8.22
CA GLN A 186 3.85 -30.25 7.55
C GLN A 186 4.93 -31.14 6.93
N ALA A 187 5.94 -30.58 6.27
CA ALA A 187 7.07 -31.35 5.72
C ALA A 187 7.85 -32.07 6.84
N ARG A 188 8.07 -31.42 7.99
CA ARG A 188 8.73 -32.01 9.15
C ARG A 188 7.95 -33.21 9.70
N LEU A 189 6.63 -33.10 9.86
CA LEU A 189 5.76 -34.18 10.30
C LEU A 189 5.77 -35.35 9.29
N LEU A 190 5.65 -35.08 8.01
CA LEU A 190 5.66 -36.10 6.95
C LEU A 190 6.99 -36.81 6.82
N LYS A 191 8.12 -36.12 7.01
CA LYS A 191 9.45 -36.71 7.01
C LYS A 191 9.58 -37.75 8.12
N THR A 192 9.15 -37.41 9.35
CA THR A 192 9.16 -38.35 10.48
C THR A 192 8.19 -39.51 10.24
N GLN A 193 7.00 -39.25 9.70
CA GLN A 193 6.02 -40.28 9.34
C GLN A 193 6.57 -41.24 8.28
N ALA A 194 7.26 -40.72 7.25
CA ALA A 194 7.88 -41.54 6.20
C ALA A 194 8.93 -42.46 6.77
N GLN A 195 9.78 -42.02 7.69
CA GLN A 195 10.77 -42.84 8.39
C GLN A 195 10.12 -43.94 9.22
N LEU A 196 9.01 -43.63 9.91
CA LEU A 196 8.27 -44.66 10.67
C LEU A 196 7.63 -45.71 9.75
N ARG A 197 7.02 -45.26 8.63
CA ARG A 197 6.44 -46.19 7.65
C ARG A 197 7.50 -47.05 6.98
N GLU A 198 8.69 -46.54 6.73
CA GLU A 198 9.81 -47.30 6.21
C GLU A 198 10.25 -48.41 7.19
N ARG A 199 10.38 -48.08 8.50
CA ARG A 199 10.68 -49.07 9.55
C ARG A 199 9.62 -50.17 9.64
N LEU A 200 8.31 -49.73 9.57
CA LEU A 200 7.20 -50.66 9.56
C LEU A 200 7.23 -51.60 8.33
N LEU A 201 7.53 -51.03 7.16
CA LEU A 201 7.64 -51.80 5.92
C LEU A 201 8.74 -52.87 6.03
N LYS A 202 9.97 -52.52 6.46
CA LYS A 202 11.09 -53.45 6.64
C LYS A 202 10.73 -54.59 7.58
N LEU A 203 10.05 -54.29 8.69
CA LEU A 203 9.63 -55.30 9.64
C LEU A 203 8.57 -56.25 9.07
N VAL A 204 7.59 -55.71 8.35
CA VAL A 204 6.53 -56.54 7.75
C VAL A 204 7.06 -57.33 6.54
N GLU A 205 8.06 -56.84 5.81
CA GLU A 205 8.76 -57.53 4.74
C GLU A 205 9.51 -58.76 5.26
N GLN A 206 10.24 -58.64 6.39
CA GLN A 206 10.90 -59.75 7.04
C GLN A 206 9.90 -60.83 7.49
N ARG A 207 8.77 -60.45 8.07
CA ARG A 207 7.71 -61.36 8.48
C ARG A 207 6.99 -62.03 7.30
N PHE A 208 6.84 -61.33 6.21
CA PHE A 208 6.29 -61.88 4.96
C PHE A 208 7.22 -62.93 4.38
N ALA A 209 8.53 -62.69 4.35
CA ALA A 209 9.53 -63.65 3.92
C ALA A 209 9.57 -64.90 4.79
N ALA A 210 9.26 -64.76 6.09
CA ALA A 210 9.13 -65.88 7.06
C ALA A 210 7.78 -66.61 6.99
N GLY A 211 6.86 -66.17 6.10
CA GLY A 211 5.50 -66.74 5.98
C GLY A 211 4.51 -66.29 7.07
N GLU A 212 4.90 -65.38 7.96
CA GLU A 212 4.06 -64.91 9.09
C GLU A 212 3.00 -63.86 8.69
N ASN A 213 3.15 -63.18 7.53
CA ASN A 213 2.23 -62.16 7.05
C ASN A 213 1.71 -62.50 5.65
N SER A 214 0.47 -62.11 5.38
CA SER A 214 -0.12 -62.26 4.05
C SER A 214 0.46 -61.22 3.04
N ALA A 215 0.46 -61.57 1.75
CA ALA A 215 0.81 -60.65 0.65
C ALA A 215 -0.05 -59.40 0.66
N PHE A 216 -1.33 -59.49 1.06
CA PHE A 216 -2.24 -58.37 1.18
C PHE A 216 -1.75 -57.38 2.26
N ALA A 217 -1.39 -57.84 3.43
CA ALA A 217 -0.89 -57.05 4.54
C ALA A 217 0.42 -56.33 4.15
N PHE A 218 1.35 -57.01 3.54
CA PHE A 218 2.62 -56.48 3.04
C PHE A 218 2.37 -55.38 1.97
N ASN A 219 1.54 -55.66 0.95
CA ASN A 219 1.25 -54.70 -0.10
C ASN A 219 0.52 -53.46 0.43
N SER A 220 -0.40 -53.62 1.40
CA SER A 220 -1.08 -52.48 2.04
C SER A 220 -0.10 -51.50 2.72
N ILE A 221 0.87 -52.05 3.48
CA ILE A 221 1.91 -51.27 4.16
C ILE A 221 2.84 -50.59 3.15
N ARG A 222 3.25 -51.32 2.09
CA ARG A 222 4.07 -50.80 1.00
C ARG A 222 3.40 -49.63 0.24
N LEU A 223 2.13 -49.78 -0.07
CA LEU A 223 1.35 -48.70 -0.69
C LEU A 223 1.24 -47.48 0.26
N GLY A 224 0.99 -47.68 1.54
CA GLY A 224 0.95 -46.62 2.52
C GLY A 224 2.27 -45.85 2.64
N TRP A 225 3.40 -46.54 2.57
CA TRP A 225 4.72 -45.92 2.54
C TRP A 225 4.93 -45.10 1.27
N ARG A 226 4.65 -45.66 0.08
CA ARG A 226 4.75 -44.97 -1.22
C ARG A 226 3.90 -43.69 -1.28
N ARG A 227 2.65 -43.74 -0.78
CA ARG A 227 1.77 -42.56 -0.69
C ARG A 227 2.37 -41.47 0.21
N THR A 228 2.99 -41.86 1.34
CA THR A 228 3.65 -40.87 2.22
C THR A 228 4.86 -40.25 1.56
N GLN A 229 5.68 -41.02 0.85
CA GLN A 229 6.82 -40.49 0.06
C GLN A 229 6.36 -39.47 -1.00
N MET A 230 5.32 -39.82 -1.75
CA MET A 230 4.73 -38.92 -2.75
C MET A 230 4.23 -37.60 -2.11
N THR A 231 3.54 -37.71 -0.98
CA THR A 231 3.03 -36.51 -0.27
C THR A 231 4.17 -35.67 0.30
N LEU A 232 5.25 -36.31 0.81
CA LEU A 232 6.43 -35.61 1.31
C LEU A 232 7.10 -34.81 0.18
N SER A 233 7.38 -35.45 -0.97
CA SER A 233 7.99 -34.80 -2.12
C SER A 233 7.16 -33.59 -2.61
N ALA A 234 5.83 -33.75 -2.72
CA ALA A 234 4.92 -32.65 -3.08
C ALA A 234 4.98 -31.51 -2.06
N THR A 235 5.05 -31.84 -0.75
CA THR A 235 5.11 -30.84 0.32
C THR A 235 6.45 -30.11 0.34
N GLU A 236 7.57 -30.79 0.09
CA GLU A 236 8.89 -30.14 -0.03
C GLU A 236 8.93 -29.16 -1.21
N ALA A 237 8.30 -29.51 -2.34
CA ALA A 237 8.11 -28.58 -3.46
C ALA A 237 7.22 -27.37 -3.08
N HIS A 238 6.22 -27.58 -2.21
CA HIS A 238 5.42 -26.49 -1.65
C HIS A 238 6.25 -25.56 -0.75
N VAL A 239 7.12 -26.08 0.10
CA VAL A 239 8.04 -25.27 0.93
C VAL A 239 8.90 -24.36 0.06
N ALA A 240 9.48 -24.90 -1.03
CA ALA A 240 10.29 -24.11 -1.96
C ALA A 240 9.46 -22.97 -2.60
N ARG A 241 8.24 -23.28 -3.06
CA ARG A 241 7.31 -22.27 -3.61
C ARG A 241 6.89 -21.23 -2.58
N ALA A 242 6.56 -21.63 -1.35
CA ALA A 242 6.17 -20.73 -0.27
C ALA A 242 7.32 -19.77 0.07
N ARG A 243 8.58 -20.26 0.07
CA ARG A 243 9.76 -19.42 0.25
C ARG A 243 9.91 -18.40 -0.86
N ALA A 244 9.74 -18.81 -2.12
CA ALA A 244 9.77 -17.87 -3.27
C ALA A 244 8.65 -16.82 -3.20
N ALA A 245 7.43 -17.23 -2.81
CA ALA A 245 6.29 -16.33 -2.64
C ALA A 245 6.51 -15.34 -1.49
N LEU A 246 7.18 -15.76 -0.41
CA LEU A 246 7.59 -14.85 0.67
C LEU A 246 8.60 -13.81 0.14
N ALA A 247 9.66 -14.23 -0.57
CA ALA A 247 10.63 -13.31 -1.17
C ALA A 247 9.94 -12.25 -2.04
N GLN A 248 9.04 -12.69 -2.91
CA GLN A 248 8.24 -11.80 -3.76
C GLN A 248 7.43 -10.79 -2.94
N SER A 249 6.78 -11.24 -1.86
CA SER A 249 5.98 -10.35 -1.00
C SER A 249 6.83 -9.33 -0.23
N LEU A 250 8.10 -9.63 0.00
CA LEU A 250 9.08 -8.73 0.59
C LEU A 250 9.66 -7.72 -0.43
N GLY A 251 9.41 -7.90 -1.72
CA GLY A 251 10.05 -7.11 -2.78
C GLY A 251 11.53 -7.46 -2.99
N LEU A 252 11.93 -8.72 -2.69
CA LEU A 252 13.30 -9.21 -2.75
C LEU A 252 13.46 -10.35 -3.75
N PRO A 253 14.63 -10.52 -4.37
CA PRO A 253 14.95 -11.74 -5.13
C PRO A 253 15.06 -12.94 -4.18
N LEU A 254 14.76 -14.14 -4.69
CA LEU A 254 14.80 -15.38 -3.89
C LEU A 254 16.16 -15.58 -3.20
N GLY A 255 17.26 -15.25 -3.87
CA GLY A 255 18.62 -15.37 -3.34
C GLY A 255 18.87 -14.53 -2.07
N ALA A 256 18.14 -13.41 -1.91
CA ALA A 256 18.31 -12.54 -0.74
C ALA A 256 17.81 -13.18 0.57
N ILE A 257 16.91 -14.17 0.47
CA ILE A 257 16.38 -14.91 1.64
C ILE A 257 16.88 -16.34 1.72
N ALA A 258 17.80 -16.73 0.85
CA ALA A 258 18.47 -18.04 0.92
C ALA A 258 19.33 -18.13 2.19
N GLY A 259 19.20 -19.21 2.93
CA GLY A 259 19.97 -19.42 4.18
C GLY A 259 19.49 -18.62 5.40
N LEU A 260 18.42 -17.85 5.30
CA LEU A 260 17.83 -17.18 6.47
C LEU A 260 17.05 -18.16 7.35
N HIS A 261 17.15 -17.93 8.67
CA HIS A 261 16.34 -18.61 9.65
C HIS A 261 15.12 -17.74 10.02
N PHE A 262 13.93 -18.33 9.89
CA PHE A 262 12.68 -17.65 10.26
C PHE A 262 12.25 -18.09 11.66
N ASP A 263 11.92 -17.13 12.51
CA ASP A 263 11.37 -17.38 13.84
C ASP A 263 9.83 -17.47 13.75
N PHE A 264 9.32 -18.69 13.89
CA PHE A 264 7.91 -19.02 13.84
C PHE A 264 7.23 -19.12 15.21
N THR A 265 7.91 -18.77 16.30
CA THR A 265 7.43 -18.99 17.69
C THR A 265 6.01 -18.45 17.89
N ASN A 266 5.71 -17.27 17.37
CA ASN A 266 4.40 -16.64 17.49
C ASN A 266 3.29 -17.33 16.68
N MET A 267 3.63 -18.22 15.74
CA MET A 267 2.63 -18.92 14.93
C MET A 267 1.93 -20.03 15.70
N ASN A 268 2.56 -20.59 16.74
CA ASN A 268 2.02 -21.66 17.56
C ASN A 268 0.95 -21.19 18.57
N HIS A 269 0.85 -19.87 18.79
CA HIS A 269 -0.02 -19.29 19.82
C HIS A 269 -0.87 -18.17 19.20
N PRO A 270 -2.01 -18.49 18.54
CA PRO A 270 -2.95 -17.44 18.13
C PRO A 270 -3.47 -16.71 19.37
N PHE A 271 -3.81 -15.44 19.19
CA PHE A 271 -4.32 -14.62 20.28
C PHE A 271 -5.64 -15.21 20.82
N ALA A 272 -5.61 -15.72 22.05
CA ALA A 272 -6.76 -16.34 22.72
C ALA A 272 -7.39 -15.46 23.82
N GLY A 273 -7.06 -14.16 23.86
CA GLY A 273 -7.59 -13.23 24.88
C GLY A 273 -9.07 -12.90 24.71
N GLN A 274 -9.64 -12.21 25.71
CA GLN A 274 -11.01 -11.71 25.62
C GLN A 274 -11.12 -10.70 24.47
N TYR A 275 -12.08 -10.95 23.59
CA TYR A 275 -12.39 -10.04 22.47
C TYR A 275 -13.39 -8.99 22.92
N PRO A 276 -13.20 -7.74 22.50
CA PRO A 276 -14.24 -6.72 22.66
C PRO A 276 -15.56 -7.17 22.00
N PRO A 277 -16.69 -6.68 22.45
CA PRO A 277 -17.97 -6.88 21.79
C PRO A 277 -17.92 -6.49 20.31
N LEU A 278 -18.71 -7.16 19.46
CA LEU A 278 -18.76 -6.90 18.02
C LEU A 278 -18.95 -5.41 17.70
N THR A 279 -19.86 -4.74 18.41
CA THR A 279 -20.13 -3.30 18.26
C THR A 279 -18.91 -2.42 18.53
N THR A 280 -18.01 -2.84 19.42
CA THR A 280 -16.74 -2.14 19.67
C THR A 280 -15.76 -2.35 18.53
N LEU A 281 -15.67 -3.58 17.99
CA LEU A 281 -14.83 -3.89 16.84
C LEU A 281 -15.28 -3.14 15.58
N GLU A 282 -16.58 -3.08 15.33
CA GLU A 282 -17.17 -2.28 14.25
C GLU A 282 -16.82 -0.80 14.39
N ARG A 283 -16.94 -0.23 15.59
CA ARG A 283 -16.57 1.16 15.87
C ARG A 283 -15.09 1.42 15.63
N VAL A 284 -14.22 0.48 16.01
CA VAL A 284 -12.78 0.57 15.74
C VAL A 284 -12.53 0.57 14.24
N ALA A 285 -13.13 -0.35 13.49
CA ALA A 285 -12.98 -0.42 12.04
C ALA A 285 -13.42 0.88 11.37
N LEU A 286 -14.61 1.39 11.70
CA LEU A 286 -15.15 2.62 11.11
C LEU A 286 -14.29 3.87 11.39
N ARG A 287 -13.50 3.87 12.48
CA ARG A 287 -12.59 4.97 12.81
C ARG A 287 -11.21 4.84 12.18
N HIS A 288 -10.70 3.62 12.04
CA HIS A 288 -9.29 3.38 11.69
C HIS A 288 -9.08 2.96 10.24
N ARG A 289 -10.11 2.50 9.56
CA ARG A 289 -9.94 2.03 8.16
C ARG A 289 -9.59 3.17 7.22
N LEU A 290 -8.48 3.00 6.53
CA LEU A 290 -7.90 3.99 5.64
C LEU A 290 -8.67 4.10 4.31
N ASP A 291 -9.32 3.02 3.87
CA ASP A 291 -10.23 3.05 2.71
C ASP A 291 -11.46 3.92 2.97
N LEU A 292 -12.03 3.88 4.17
CA LEU A 292 -13.12 4.78 4.60
C LEU A 292 -12.65 6.24 4.68
N GLN A 293 -11.45 6.49 5.24
CA GLN A 293 -10.86 7.83 5.28
C GLN A 293 -10.62 8.38 3.86
N ALA A 294 -10.11 7.54 2.95
CA ALA A 294 -9.92 7.91 1.55
C ALA A 294 -11.25 8.20 0.84
N ALA A 295 -12.31 7.42 1.12
CA ALA A 295 -13.62 7.64 0.54
C ALA A 295 -14.25 8.94 1.05
N LEU A 296 -14.10 9.26 2.34
CA LEU A 296 -14.56 10.51 2.94
C LEU A 296 -13.84 11.72 2.35
N ALA A 297 -12.52 11.63 2.16
CA ALA A 297 -11.74 12.69 1.50
C ALA A 297 -12.16 12.90 0.05
N ARG A 298 -12.51 11.82 -0.69
CA ARG A 298 -13.08 11.94 -2.05
C ARG A 298 -14.47 12.58 -2.05
N TYR A 299 -15.28 12.30 -1.03
CA TYR A 299 -16.58 12.96 -0.86
C TYR A 299 -16.39 14.47 -0.65
N SER A 300 -15.50 14.88 0.26
CA SER A 300 -15.17 16.30 0.45
C SER A 300 -14.66 16.95 -0.85
N ALA A 301 -13.82 16.26 -1.62
CA ALA A 301 -13.38 16.77 -2.92
C ALA A 301 -14.51 16.94 -3.93
N ALA A 302 -15.55 16.10 -3.87
CA ALA A 302 -16.75 16.26 -4.71
C ALA A 302 -17.61 17.44 -4.27
N GLU A 303 -17.73 17.71 -2.95
CA GLU A 303 -18.39 18.89 -2.42
C GLU A 303 -17.66 20.18 -2.84
N ASP A 304 -16.33 20.22 -2.73
CA ASP A 304 -15.52 21.36 -3.14
C ASP A 304 -15.56 21.56 -4.67
N ALA A 305 -15.67 20.46 -5.44
CA ALA A 305 -15.93 20.55 -6.87
C ALA A 305 -17.29 21.19 -7.18
N LEU A 306 -18.33 20.88 -6.40
CA LEU A 306 -19.65 21.49 -6.53
C LEU A 306 -19.60 22.99 -6.18
N LYS A 307 -18.92 23.38 -5.09
CA LYS A 307 -18.70 24.78 -4.73
C LYS A 307 -18.02 25.54 -5.87
N LEU A 308 -16.98 24.94 -6.45
CA LEU A 308 -16.28 25.52 -7.59
C LEU A 308 -17.21 25.73 -8.81
N GLU A 309 -18.06 24.74 -9.14
CA GLU A 309 -19.00 24.90 -10.26
C GLU A 309 -20.07 25.97 -9.97
N ILE A 310 -20.50 26.10 -8.71
CA ILE A 310 -21.40 27.19 -8.29
C ILE A 310 -20.68 28.53 -8.38
N ALA A 311 -19.41 28.63 -7.94
CA ALA A 311 -18.61 29.83 -8.03
C ALA A 311 -18.40 30.33 -9.50
N LYS A 312 -18.37 29.38 -10.46
CA LYS A 312 -18.24 29.69 -11.89
C LYS A 312 -19.46 30.40 -12.49
N GLN A 313 -20.58 30.48 -11.78
CA GLN A 313 -21.70 31.35 -12.19
C GLN A 313 -21.34 32.84 -12.15
N TYR A 314 -20.38 33.19 -11.31
CA TYR A 314 -19.87 34.55 -11.20
C TYR A 314 -18.71 34.72 -12.16
N PRO A 315 -18.81 35.73 -13.10
CA PRO A 315 -17.77 35.95 -14.09
C PRO A 315 -16.49 36.49 -13.46
N ASP A 316 -15.37 36.20 -14.09
CA ASP A 316 -14.10 36.85 -13.77
C ASP A 316 -14.06 38.23 -14.36
N VAL A 317 -13.32 39.11 -13.71
CA VAL A 317 -13.12 40.51 -14.17
C VAL A 317 -11.76 40.58 -14.85
N HIS A 318 -11.74 41.17 -16.05
CA HIS A 318 -10.51 41.40 -16.79
C HIS A 318 -10.20 42.90 -16.75
N LEU A 319 -9.03 43.29 -16.25
CA LEU A 319 -8.52 44.66 -16.29
C LEU A 319 -7.59 44.83 -17.49
N GLY A 320 -7.88 45.82 -18.30
CA GLY A 320 -7.18 46.11 -19.57
C GLY A 320 -6.55 47.50 -19.61
N PRO A 321 -5.45 47.74 -18.86
CA PRO A 321 -4.70 48.97 -19.08
C PRO A 321 -4.04 48.94 -20.48
N GLY A 322 -4.10 50.03 -21.18
CA GLY A 322 -3.53 50.16 -22.53
C GLY A 322 -2.81 51.50 -22.73
N TYR A 323 -1.93 51.48 -23.67
CA TYR A 323 -1.27 52.67 -24.21
C TYR A 323 -1.26 52.58 -25.73
N GLU A 324 -1.61 53.64 -26.36
CA GLU A 324 -1.63 53.77 -27.82
C GLU A 324 -1.01 55.12 -28.22
N TRP A 325 -0.13 55.07 -29.19
CA TRP A 325 0.39 56.23 -29.84
C TRP A 325 -0.23 56.29 -31.23
N GLU A 326 -1.00 57.34 -31.49
CA GLU A 326 -1.74 57.56 -32.73
C GLU A 326 -1.60 59.00 -33.16
N GLU A 327 -1.25 59.23 -34.43
CA GLU A 327 -1.16 60.56 -35.02
C GLU A 327 -0.29 61.60 -34.25
N GLY A 328 0.70 61.12 -33.50
CA GLY A 328 1.57 61.97 -32.67
C GLY A 328 1.07 62.19 -31.23
N ASP A 329 -0.13 61.66 -30.87
CA ASP A 329 -0.72 61.78 -29.55
C ASP A 329 -0.50 60.48 -28.72
N ASN A 330 -0.40 60.65 -27.41
CA ASN A 330 -0.22 59.58 -26.44
C ASN A 330 -1.56 59.33 -25.74
N ARG A 331 -2.19 58.16 -25.99
CA ARG A 331 -3.48 57.81 -25.40
C ARG A 331 -3.29 56.71 -24.36
N TRP A 332 -3.76 56.97 -23.15
CA TRP A 332 -3.81 56.00 -22.07
C TRP A 332 -5.25 55.53 -21.88
N SER A 333 -5.46 54.24 -21.84
CA SER A 333 -6.77 53.64 -21.62
C SER A 333 -6.75 52.71 -20.42
N LEU A 334 -7.86 52.64 -19.71
CA LEU A 334 -8.10 51.62 -18.69
C LEU A 334 -9.48 51.03 -18.98
N GLY A 335 -9.46 49.84 -19.56
CA GLY A 335 -10.65 49.06 -19.82
C GLY A 335 -10.91 48.03 -18.72
N PHE A 336 -12.14 47.64 -18.57
CA PHE A 336 -12.51 46.43 -17.90
C PHE A 336 -13.50 45.65 -18.74
N SER A 337 -13.42 44.31 -18.70
CA SER A 337 -14.39 43.45 -19.35
C SER A 337 -14.86 42.34 -18.40
N ILE A 338 -16.11 41.95 -18.59
CA ILE A 338 -16.78 40.92 -17.81
C ILE A 338 -17.68 40.11 -18.74
N SER A 339 -17.59 38.82 -18.70
CA SER A 339 -18.50 37.93 -19.45
C SER A 339 -19.83 37.78 -18.71
N LEU A 340 -20.92 38.26 -19.30
CA LEU A 340 -22.25 38.19 -18.70
C LEU A 340 -22.88 36.80 -18.92
N PRO A 341 -23.16 36.02 -17.87
CA PRO A 341 -23.72 34.68 -18.00
C PRO A 341 -25.23 34.71 -18.24
N LEU A 342 -25.67 35.26 -19.37
CA LEU A 342 -27.10 35.43 -19.68
C LEU A 342 -27.72 34.14 -20.23
N LEU A 343 -27.01 33.42 -21.10
CA LEU A 343 -27.50 32.21 -21.75
C LEU A 343 -27.05 30.92 -21.04
N ASN A 344 -25.89 30.96 -20.44
CA ASN A 344 -25.32 29.82 -19.71
C ASN A 344 -24.83 30.29 -18.34
N GLN A 345 -25.54 29.88 -17.30
CA GLN A 345 -25.22 30.14 -15.89
C GLN A 345 -24.53 28.92 -15.22
N ASN A 346 -23.82 28.12 -15.98
CA ASN A 346 -23.15 26.91 -15.52
C ASN A 346 -24.10 25.82 -14.96
N GLN A 347 -25.40 25.87 -15.32
CA GLN A 347 -26.42 24.96 -14.73
C GLN A 347 -26.16 23.49 -15.03
N GLY A 348 -25.63 23.17 -16.22
CA GLY A 348 -25.28 21.78 -16.60
C GLY A 348 -24.15 21.21 -15.71
N PRO A 349 -22.96 21.83 -15.65
CA PRO A 349 -21.88 21.43 -14.77
C PRO A 349 -22.25 21.40 -13.28
N ILE A 350 -23.11 22.30 -12.80
CA ILE A 350 -23.63 22.27 -11.42
C ILE A 350 -24.50 21.04 -11.20
N ALA A 351 -25.41 20.72 -12.13
CA ALA A 351 -26.24 19.53 -12.03
C ALA A 351 -25.38 18.23 -12.01
N GLU A 352 -24.36 18.18 -12.86
CA GLU A 352 -23.39 17.08 -12.88
C GLU A 352 -22.60 16.98 -11.57
N ALA A 353 -22.11 18.09 -11.04
CA ALA A 353 -21.38 18.13 -9.77
C ALA A 353 -22.25 17.68 -8.61
N LYS A 354 -23.54 18.11 -8.55
CA LYS A 354 -24.52 17.60 -7.57
C LYS A 354 -24.68 16.09 -7.65
N ALA A 355 -24.81 15.54 -8.85
CA ALA A 355 -24.94 14.08 -9.04
C ALA A 355 -23.66 13.35 -8.58
N ARG A 356 -22.48 13.93 -8.80
CA ARG A 356 -21.19 13.38 -8.33
C ARG A 356 -21.11 13.33 -6.79
N VAL A 357 -21.61 14.36 -6.09
CA VAL A 357 -21.69 14.36 -4.63
C VAL A 357 -22.57 13.21 -4.12
N VAL A 358 -23.77 13.04 -4.74
CA VAL A 358 -24.67 11.94 -4.42
C VAL A 358 -24.02 10.57 -4.67
N ALA A 359 -23.32 10.41 -5.80
CA ALA A 359 -22.59 9.17 -6.11
C ALA A 359 -21.45 8.89 -5.13
N ALA A 360 -20.71 9.93 -4.70
CA ALA A 360 -19.65 9.79 -3.70
C ALA A 360 -20.22 9.38 -2.33
N ALA A 361 -21.33 9.99 -1.90
CA ALA A 361 -22.03 9.63 -0.66
C ALA A 361 -22.52 8.17 -0.70
N ALA A 362 -23.15 7.74 -1.80
CA ALA A 362 -23.58 6.36 -1.98
C ALA A 362 -22.39 5.38 -1.94
N THR A 363 -21.28 5.73 -2.57
CA THR A 363 -20.04 4.94 -2.55
C THR A 363 -19.49 4.78 -1.12
N PHE A 364 -19.47 5.86 -0.34
CA PHE A 364 -19.06 5.83 1.06
C PHE A 364 -19.98 4.94 1.90
N THR A 365 -21.29 5.09 1.77
CA THR A 365 -22.28 4.29 2.51
C THR A 365 -22.18 2.80 2.16
N ALA A 366 -22.03 2.47 0.88
CA ALA A 366 -21.83 1.08 0.45
C ALA A 366 -20.52 0.48 1.01
N LEU A 367 -19.43 1.27 1.04
CA LEU A 367 -18.17 0.85 1.65
C LEU A 367 -18.32 0.63 3.15
N GLN A 368 -19.01 1.54 3.85
CA GLN A 368 -19.28 1.42 5.29
C GLN A 368 -20.06 0.14 5.62
N ALA A 369 -21.12 -0.16 4.87
CA ALA A 369 -21.90 -1.40 5.03
C ALA A 369 -21.02 -2.64 4.79
N ARG A 370 -20.18 -2.62 3.76
CA ARG A 370 -19.21 -3.69 3.48
C ARG A 370 -18.24 -3.91 4.62
N VAL A 371 -17.71 -2.84 5.22
CA VAL A 371 -16.78 -2.91 6.36
C VAL A 371 -17.44 -3.57 7.56
N ILE A 372 -18.67 -3.16 7.91
CA ILE A 372 -19.45 -3.77 9.01
C ILE A 372 -19.62 -5.27 8.76
N GLY A 373 -20.02 -5.66 7.54
CA GLY A 373 -20.16 -7.06 7.16
C GLY A 373 -18.85 -7.86 7.26
N GLN A 374 -17.73 -7.27 6.80
CA GLN A 374 -16.41 -7.89 6.89
C GLN A 374 -15.98 -8.12 8.35
N VAL A 375 -16.21 -7.15 9.24
CA VAL A 375 -15.88 -7.29 10.67
C VAL A 375 -16.72 -8.38 11.32
N SER A 376 -18.01 -8.43 11.05
CA SER A 376 -18.92 -9.49 11.54
C SER A 376 -18.48 -10.87 11.05
N GLN A 377 -18.22 -11.03 9.76
CA GLN A 377 -17.76 -12.27 9.16
C GLN A 377 -16.41 -12.73 9.74
N ALA A 378 -15.43 -11.83 9.82
CA ALA A 378 -14.10 -12.13 10.32
C ALA A 378 -14.14 -12.49 11.81
N THR A 379 -14.95 -11.79 12.63
CA THR A 379 -15.12 -12.07 14.06
C THR A 379 -15.73 -13.47 14.28
N THR A 380 -16.78 -13.79 13.53
CA THR A 380 -17.45 -15.09 13.60
C THR A 380 -16.51 -16.22 13.14
N GLY A 381 -15.81 -16.00 12.03
CA GLY A 381 -14.83 -16.95 11.50
C GLY A 381 -13.70 -17.22 12.48
N TYR A 382 -13.19 -16.19 13.15
CA TYR A 382 -12.12 -16.36 14.13
C TYR A 382 -12.58 -17.11 15.38
N ARG A 383 -13.76 -16.82 15.91
CA ARG A 383 -14.35 -17.59 17.02
C ARG A 383 -14.53 -19.06 16.67
N GLY A 384 -15.04 -19.35 15.47
CA GLY A 384 -15.17 -20.72 14.98
C GLY A 384 -13.84 -21.44 14.85
N ALA A 385 -12.83 -20.80 14.30
CA ALA A 385 -11.48 -21.34 14.17
C ALA A 385 -10.82 -21.64 15.52
N LEU A 386 -11.00 -20.79 16.53
CA LEU A 386 -10.52 -21.03 17.89
C LEU A 386 -11.21 -22.23 18.54
N LYS A 387 -12.54 -22.40 18.37
CA LYS A 387 -13.26 -23.56 18.86
C LYS A 387 -12.76 -24.85 18.21
N THR A 388 -12.55 -24.84 16.90
CA THR A 388 -11.95 -25.97 16.17
C THR A 388 -10.55 -26.30 16.70
N LEU A 389 -9.72 -25.29 16.93
CA LEU A 389 -8.39 -25.46 17.49
C LEU A 389 -8.43 -26.06 18.91
N GLN A 390 -9.37 -25.66 19.73
CA GLN A 390 -9.56 -26.21 21.07
C GLN A 390 -9.92 -27.71 21.01
N VAL A 391 -10.87 -28.08 20.15
CA VAL A 391 -11.30 -29.49 19.97
C VAL A 391 -10.15 -30.36 19.44
N THR A 392 -9.49 -29.90 18.39
CA THR A 392 -8.34 -30.62 17.80
C THR A 392 -7.16 -30.67 18.76
N GLY A 393 -6.97 -29.65 19.59
CA GLY A 393 -6.00 -29.67 20.69
C GLY A 393 -6.29 -30.75 21.72
N GLY A 394 -7.56 -30.91 22.12
CA GLY A 394 -8.00 -32.00 23.01
C GLY A 394 -7.76 -33.38 22.41
N LEU A 395 -8.06 -33.58 21.12
CA LEU A 395 -7.79 -34.84 20.42
C LEU A 395 -6.28 -35.13 20.38
N PHE A 396 -5.47 -34.14 20.06
CA PHE A 396 -4.00 -34.30 20.04
C PHE A 396 -3.45 -34.72 21.42
N GLU A 397 -3.92 -34.09 22.49
CA GLU A 397 -3.48 -34.45 23.86
C GLU A 397 -3.94 -35.86 24.28
N ALA A 398 -5.17 -36.26 23.89
CA ALA A 398 -5.64 -37.63 24.11
C ALA A 398 -4.76 -38.66 23.38
N GLN A 399 -4.45 -38.39 22.11
CA GLN A 399 -3.60 -39.27 21.30
C GLN A 399 -2.16 -39.31 21.83
N ARG A 400 -1.63 -38.21 22.36
CA ARG A 400 -0.32 -38.14 23.01
C ARG A 400 -0.27 -39.01 24.28
N LYS A 401 -1.36 -38.98 25.07
CA LYS A 401 -1.49 -39.85 26.23
C LYS A 401 -1.56 -41.34 25.82
N SER A 402 -2.35 -41.67 24.80
CA SER A 402 -2.43 -43.00 24.22
C SER A 402 -1.04 -43.52 23.80
N GLN A 403 -0.32 -42.71 23.01
CA GLN A 403 1.03 -43.06 22.56
C GLN A 403 1.97 -43.42 23.74
N ARG A 404 1.96 -42.62 24.82
CA ARG A 404 2.79 -42.91 26.02
C ARG A 404 2.41 -44.23 26.67
N LEU A 405 1.12 -44.57 26.76
CA LEU A 405 0.66 -45.86 27.30
C LEU A 405 1.13 -47.02 26.42
N PHE A 406 1.09 -46.88 25.10
CA PHE A 406 1.60 -47.93 24.20
C PHE A 406 3.12 -48.06 24.29
N GLU A 407 3.86 -46.98 24.48
CA GLU A 407 5.32 -47.02 24.74
C GLU A 407 5.65 -47.78 26.04
N GLN A 408 4.90 -47.56 27.12
CA GLN A 408 5.05 -48.27 28.35
C GLN A 408 4.70 -49.76 28.21
N ARG A 409 3.61 -50.13 27.51
CA ARG A 409 3.23 -51.51 27.24
C ARG A 409 4.26 -52.24 26.38
N PHE A 410 4.85 -51.55 25.44
CA PHE A 410 5.94 -52.12 24.64
C PHE A 410 7.19 -52.35 25.47
N ALA A 411 7.58 -51.42 26.31
CA ALA A 411 8.72 -51.57 27.23
C ALA A 411 8.56 -52.75 28.22
N THR A 412 7.31 -53.08 28.58
CA THR A 412 6.99 -54.28 29.45
C THR A 412 6.71 -55.54 28.63
N GLY A 413 6.97 -55.58 27.34
CA GLY A 413 6.76 -56.74 26.47
C GLY A 413 5.31 -57.11 26.18
N LYS A 414 4.32 -56.30 26.61
CA LYS A 414 2.88 -56.58 26.47
C LYS A 414 2.34 -56.38 25.07
N ILE A 415 3.06 -55.65 24.22
CA ILE A 415 2.69 -55.43 22.80
C ILE A 415 3.94 -55.54 21.92
N GLY A 416 3.73 -55.94 20.67
CA GLY A 416 4.80 -56.02 19.68
C GLY A 416 5.09 -54.67 19.01
N LEU A 417 6.27 -54.56 18.38
CA LEU A 417 6.75 -53.36 17.69
C LEU A 417 5.81 -52.87 16.59
N VAL A 418 5.16 -53.77 15.85
CA VAL A 418 4.18 -53.38 14.79
C VAL A 418 3.02 -52.59 15.38
N THR A 419 2.49 -53.01 16.54
CA THR A 419 1.39 -52.29 17.23
C THR A 419 1.84 -50.93 17.71
N LEU A 420 3.04 -50.79 18.28
CA LEU A 420 3.60 -49.50 18.67
C LEU A 420 3.79 -48.57 17.48
N LEU A 421 4.33 -49.07 16.35
CA LEU A 421 4.53 -48.24 15.16
C LEU A 421 3.21 -47.76 14.54
N LYS A 422 2.17 -48.59 14.55
CA LYS A 422 0.81 -48.20 14.10
C LYS A 422 0.24 -47.10 14.98
N GLU A 423 0.39 -47.17 16.31
CA GLU A 423 -0.08 -46.14 17.22
C GLU A 423 0.69 -44.80 17.04
N ARG A 424 2.00 -44.88 16.84
CA ARG A 424 2.79 -43.69 16.48
C ARG A 424 2.34 -43.06 15.19
N LEU A 425 1.90 -43.83 14.19
CA LEU A 425 1.34 -43.30 12.95
C LEU A 425 -0.01 -42.57 13.17
N ALA A 426 -0.87 -43.10 14.09
CA ALA A 426 -2.12 -42.43 14.46
C ALA A 426 -1.86 -41.07 15.14
N PHE A 427 -0.82 -40.97 15.98
CA PHE A 427 -0.40 -39.67 16.55
C PHE A 427 -0.05 -38.62 15.48
N PHE A 428 0.60 -39.00 14.37
CA PHE A 428 0.90 -38.06 13.31
C PHE A 428 -0.35 -37.53 12.57
N ALA A 429 -1.44 -38.30 12.50
CA ALA A 429 -2.70 -37.82 11.98
C ALA A 429 -3.27 -36.71 12.87
N ALA A 430 -3.33 -36.93 14.19
CA ALA A 430 -3.80 -35.93 15.15
C ALA A 430 -2.88 -34.68 15.18
N ALA A 431 -1.56 -34.85 15.06
CA ALA A 431 -0.61 -33.72 14.97
C ALA A 431 -0.83 -32.88 13.73
N ARG A 432 -1.12 -33.52 12.58
CA ARG A 432 -1.44 -32.83 11.33
C ARG A 432 -2.76 -32.08 11.46
N ASP A 433 -3.80 -32.70 12.01
CA ASP A 433 -5.12 -32.04 12.16
C ASP A 433 -5.03 -30.82 13.08
N ARG A 434 -4.24 -30.88 14.14
CA ARG A 434 -3.92 -29.74 15.00
C ARG A 434 -3.16 -28.65 14.26
N LEU A 435 -2.18 -28.98 13.39
CA LEU A 435 -1.44 -28.01 12.58
C LEU A 435 -2.37 -27.29 11.61
N ILE A 436 -3.28 -28.01 10.96
CA ILE A 436 -4.29 -27.42 10.07
C ILE A 436 -5.20 -26.44 10.84
N ALA A 437 -5.69 -26.85 12.02
CA ALA A 437 -6.52 -25.99 12.87
C ALA A 437 -5.77 -24.73 13.34
N LEU A 438 -4.48 -24.87 13.70
CA LEU A 438 -3.61 -23.73 14.04
C LEU A 438 -3.45 -22.77 12.85
N GLN A 439 -3.20 -23.32 11.66
CA GLN A 439 -3.09 -22.51 10.45
C GLN A 439 -4.40 -21.74 10.16
N GLN A 440 -5.55 -22.42 10.26
CA GLN A 440 -6.87 -21.81 10.09
C GLN A 440 -7.13 -20.71 11.13
N ALA A 441 -6.78 -20.93 12.40
CA ALA A 441 -6.92 -19.92 13.45
C ALA A 441 -6.04 -18.69 13.18
N GLN A 442 -4.80 -18.89 12.73
CA GLN A 442 -3.90 -17.81 12.35
C GLN A 442 -4.36 -17.06 11.09
N GLN A 443 -4.95 -17.74 10.10
CA GLN A 443 -5.56 -17.11 8.92
C GLN A 443 -6.77 -16.27 9.32
N ALA A 444 -7.65 -16.81 10.16
CA ALA A 444 -8.84 -16.11 10.64
C ALA A 444 -8.47 -14.89 11.50
N LEU A 445 -7.41 -14.98 12.33
CA LEU A 445 -6.85 -13.83 13.05
C LEU A 445 -6.37 -12.75 12.06
N GLY A 446 -5.67 -13.15 11.00
CA GLY A 446 -5.22 -12.22 9.97
C GLY A 446 -6.38 -11.52 9.25
N ALA A 447 -7.45 -12.26 8.93
CA ALA A 447 -8.66 -11.70 8.33
C ALA A 447 -9.35 -10.70 9.28
N LEU A 448 -9.37 -10.98 10.59
CA LEU A 448 -9.92 -10.05 11.57
C LEU A 448 -9.06 -8.79 11.70
N GLU A 449 -7.72 -8.91 11.77
CA GLU A 449 -6.81 -7.75 11.74
C GLU A 449 -6.99 -6.92 10.45
N GLU A 450 -7.20 -7.58 9.32
CA GLU A 450 -7.44 -6.92 8.02
C GLU A 450 -8.78 -6.17 8.02
N ALA A 451 -9.84 -6.79 8.51
CA ALA A 451 -11.16 -6.16 8.58
C ALA A 451 -11.18 -4.93 9.48
N LEU A 452 -10.36 -4.92 10.53
CA LEU A 452 -10.24 -3.80 11.47
C LEU A 452 -9.18 -2.77 11.05
N GLN A 453 -8.25 -3.15 10.19
CA GLN A 453 -6.97 -2.45 9.98
C GLN A 453 -6.27 -2.11 11.31
N TYR A 454 -6.38 -3.02 12.28
CA TYR A 454 -5.80 -2.89 13.60
C TYR A 454 -5.10 -4.18 14.03
N PRO A 455 -3.80 -4.15 14.42
CA PRO A 455 -3.08 -5.33 14.86
C PRO A 455 -3.43 -5.68 16.30
N PHE A 456 -3.78 -6.94 16.60
CA PHE A 456 -4.01 -7.42 17.96
C PHE A 456 -2.71 -7.69 18.73
N ALA A 457 -1.63 -8.00 18.05
CA ALA A 457 -0.33 -8.18 18.71
C ALA A 457 0.23 -6.82 19.13
N LYS A 458 0.42 -6.61 20.44
CA LYS A 458 0.99 -5.38 21.03
C LYS A 458 2.37 -4.98 20.47
N SER A 459 3.06 -5.90 19.80
CA SER A 459 4.38 -5.68 19.18
C SER A 459 4.37 -4.89 17.87
N PHE A 460 3.22 -4.48 17.37
CA PHE A 460 3.08 -3.86 16.06
C PHE A 460 2.22 -2.60 16.07
N SER A 461 2.69 -1.56 16.72
CA SER A 461 2.17 -0.22 16.47
C SER A 461 2.81 0.35 15.21
N LEU A 462 2.14 0.25 14.06
CA LEU A 462 2.49 0.98 12.81
C LEU A 462 2.23 2.48 12.94
N MET A 463 1.73 2.94 14.09
CA MET A 463 1.34 4.33 14.32
C MET A 463 2.46 5.39 14.26
N PRO A 464 3.77 5.12 14.41
CA PRO A 464 4.77 6.17 14.17
C PRO A 464 4.85 6.62 12.70
N ALA A 465 4.57 5.74 11.75
CA ALA A 465 4.68 6.05 10.32
C ALA A 465 3.58 6.97 9.79
N MET A 466 2.47 7.11 10.53
CA MET A 466 1.33 7.97 10.19
C MET A 466 1.23 9.24 11.05
N ARG A 467 2.10 9.40 12.05
CA ARG A 467 2.22 10.70 12.73
C ARG A 467 2.84 11.68 11.76
N HIS A 468 2.19 12.80 11.55
CA HIS A 468 2.62 13.91 10.73
C HIS A 468 4.12 14.14 10.86
N PRO A 469 4.89 14.25 9.77
CA PRO A 469 6.10 15.05 9.85
C PRO A 469 5.62 16.46 10.22
N SER A 470 6.07 16.96 11.37
CA SER A 470 5.80 18.33 11.76
C SER A 470 6.25 19.26 10.63
N PRO A 471 5.56 20.38 10.35
CA PRO A 471 5.93 21.31 9.27
C PRO A 471 7.37 21.86 9.37
N SER A 472 8.04 21.65 10.50
CA SER A 472 9.41 22.12 10.77
C SER A 472 10.53 21.29 10.12
N SER A 473 10.29 20.03 9.68
CA SER A 473 11.34 19.20 9.09
C SER A 473 11.54 19.38 7.57
N LEU A 474 10.70 20.21 6.90
CA LEU A 474 10.77 20.45 5.46
C LEU A 474 11.57 21.71 5.05
N ARG A 475 12.23 22.40 6.01
CA ARG A 475 12.99 23.64 5.72
C ARG A 475 14.49 23.44 5.38
N HIS A 476 15.01 22.22 5.35
CA HIS A 476 16.45 21.97 5.14
C HIS A 476 16.78 21.00 4.01
N THR A 477 16.18 21.19 2.82
CA THR A 477 16.70 20.54 1.60
C THR A 477 16.48 21.42 0.37
N HIS A 478 16.91 22.68 0.45
CA HIS A 478 17.24 23.51 -0.71
C HIS A 478 18.50 24.31 -0.35
N SER A 479 19.62 23.71 -0.59
CA SER A 479 20.91 24.37 -0.86
C SER A 479 21.50 23.70 -2.09
#